data_63014636efe92abe7c57eed7bf9a991e
#
_entry.id   63014636efe92abe7c57eed7bf9a991e
#
_cell.length_a   1.000
_cell.length_b   1.000
_cell.length_c   1.000
_cell.angle_alpha   90.00
_cell.angle_beta   90.00
_cell.angle_gamma   90.00
#
_symmetry.space_group_name_H-M   'P 1'
#
loop_
_entity.id
_entity.type
_entity.pdbx_description
1 polymer ?
#
loop_
_entity_poly.entity_id
_entity_poly.type
_entity_poly.pdbx_seq_one_letter_code
_entity_poly.pdbx_strand_id
1 'polypeptide(L)'
;YKVYKDGKYDFLKKIEIKKINDGSYLASTINYTGSLGIGLSYFDRQDQSYSKNGVYSLDFNLNNNPTFNYKMDELSFNDKRHLKLLIDLEKWNLEKNKIQKLFTHPKSKYSFISNSNSYGVFTILDNESSTGSIKIIDFKGNRTDIKLKFEGIIKDSLKNISNKNTINPDYEYNIDLDGISVKFLKNSFYNPINLNIKSNNDTLYLGENIHPLNKSFEINFLITNNDSVTLKKGFISKINKHGKPLFLKTRKVDSLWTVKVSELGKYSLSIDTIPPIIKPLNFKKNEWVSSLKFLKLKVKDDLSGIKSVEGSINGSWVLFEHEPKNSIITYNFSDLYFPNGKHILKIKVEDLNGNESQYESVFFKKY
;
A
#
# COMPACT_ATOMS: atom_id res chain seq x y z
N TYR A 1 20.13 -12.13 -3.25
CA TYR A 1 20.40 -12.14 -1.80
C TYR A 1 20.71 -10.73 -1.30
N LYS A 2 20.48 -10.48 -0.02
CA LYS A 2 20.88 -9.24 0.64
C LYS A 2 21.98 -9.52 1.66
N VAL A 3 22.97 -8.66 1.68
CA VAL A 3 24.01 -8.67 2.72
C VAL A 3 23.48 -7.91 3.92
N TYR A 4 23.56 -8.53 5.09
CA TYR A 4 23.12 -7.94 6.35
C TYR A 4 24.34 -7.63 7.22
N LYS A 5 24.50 -6.37 7.60
CA LYS A 5 25.58 -5.93 8.50
C LYS A 5 25.03 -4.91 9.49
N ASP A 6 25.33 -5.09 10.78
CA ASP A 6 24.96 -4.17 11.87
C ASP A 6 23.47 -3.73 11.86
N GLY A 7 22.55 -4.66 11.60
CA GLY A 7 21.12 -4.36 11.52
C GLY A 7 20.64 -3.75 10.21
N LYS A 8 21.51 -3.59 9.21
CA LYS A 8 21.19 -2.99 7.90
C LYS A 8 21.50 -3.93 6.75
N TYR A 9 20.76 -3.77 5.64
CA TYR A 9 21.08 -4.46 4.38
C TYR A 9 21.93 -3.55 3.52
N ASP A 10 23.16 -3.98 3.21
CA ASP A 10 24.10 -3.16 2.46
C ASP A 10 23.81 -3.16 0.96
N PHE A 11 23.53 -4.34 0.37
CA PHE A 11 23.22 -4.44 -1.05
C PHE A 11 22.38 -5.67 -1.40
N LEU A 12 21.79 -5.65 -2.59
CA LEU A 12 21.08 -6.76 -3.22
C LEU A 12 21.85 -7.25 -4.44
N LYS A 13 22.19 -8.54 -4.49
CA LYS A 13 22.75 -9.19 -5.67
C LYS A 13 21.73 -10.18 -6.23
N LYS A 14 21.43 -10.06 -7.53
CA LYS A 14 20.60 -11.02 -8.27
C LYS A 14 21.39 -12.30 -8.50
N ILE A 15 20.78 -13.46 -8.27
CA ILE A 15 21.32 -14.78 -8.58
C ILE A 15 20.50 -15.39 -9.69
N GLU A 16 21.16 -15.89 -10.71
CA GLU A 16 20.52 -16.63 -11.80
C GLU A 16 20.20 -18.04 -11.35
N ILE A 17 19.05 -18.54 -11.79
CA ILE A 17 18.63 -19.93 -11.58
C ILE A 17 18.37 -20.59 -12.93
N LYS A 18 18.76 -21.86 -13.06
CA LYS A 18 18.54 -22.68 -14.25
C LYS A 18 17.74 -23.93 -13.87
N LYS A 19 16.78 -24.32 -14.70
CA LYS A 19 16.06 -25.58 -14.56
C LYS A 19 16.99 -26.73 -14.93
N ILE A 20 16.99 -27.80 -14.14
CA ILE A 20 17.81 -28.99 -14.36
C ILE A 20 16.91 -30.21 -14.65
N ASN A 21 17.53 -31.32 -15.04
CA ASN A 21 16.83 -32.51 -15.60
C ASN A 21 15.82 -33.16 -14.64
N ASP A 22 15.98 -33.04 -13.33
CA ASP A 22 15.04 -33.55 -12.33
C ASP A 22 13.83 -32.62 -12.10
N GLY A 23 13.72 -31.56 -12.90
CA GLY A 23 12.63 -30.57 -12.79
C GLY A 23 12.84 -29.48 -11.73
N SER A 24 13.86 -29.61 -10.88
CA SER A 24 14.25 -28.59 -9.92
C SER A 24 15.06 -27.48 -10.58
N TYR A 25 15.35 -26.42 -9.80
CA TYR A 25 16.19 -25.32 -10.23
C TYR A 25 17.52 -25.34 -9.47
N LEU A 26 18.60 -24.99 -10.15
CA LEU A 26 19.92 -24.78 -9.56
C LEU A 26 20.28 -23.29 -9.66
N ALA A 27 20.65 -22.69 -8.55
CA ALA A 27 21.19 -21.33 -8.53
C ALA A 27 22.69 -21.32 -8.83
N SER A 28 23.16 -20.25 -9.47
CA SER A 28 24.61 -19.99 -9.55
C SER A 28 25.21 -19.89 -8.16
N THR A 29 26.45 -20.38 -8.00
CA THR A 29 27.16 -20.34 -6.71
C THR A 29 27.21 -18.92 -6.14
N ILE A 30 26.90 -18.78 -4.88
CA ILE A 30 26.88 -17.51 -4.15
C ILE A 30 28.22 -17.39 -3.40
N ASN A 31 29.13 -16.61 -3.99
CA ASN A 31 30.45 -16.35 -3.43
C ASN A 31 30.36 -15.12 -2.51
N TYR A 32 30.38 -15.36 -1.21
CA TYR A 32 30.29 -14.30 -0.21
C TYR A 32 30.62 -14.79 1.18
N THR A 33 31.37 -14.01 1.95
CA THR A 33 31.61 -14.21 3.39
C THR A 33 30.87 -13.15 4.20
N GLY A 34 30.22 -13.56 5.28
CA GLY A 34 29.46 -12.73 6.19
C GLY A 34 27.98 -13.08 6.25
N SER A 35 27.20 -12.23 6.86
CA SER A 35 25.77 -12.47 7.09
C SER A 35 24.92 -12.22 5.83
N LEU A 36 24.06 -13.16 5.53
CA LEU A 36 23.21 -13.20 4.34
C LEU A 36 21.75 -13.39 4.69
N GLY A 37 20.88 -12.77 3.89
CA GLY A 37 19.45 -13.07 3.81
C GLY A 37 19.07 -13.37 2.38
N ILE A 38 18.20 -14.36 2.16
CA ILE A 38 17.72 -14.74 0.84
C ILE A 38 16.42 -14.02 0.52
N GLY A 39 16.28 -13.53 -0.70
CA GLY A 39 15.03 -13.04 -1.27
C GLY A 39 14.64 -13.84 -2.49
N LEU A 40 13.36 -14.06 -2.72
CA LEU A 40 12.83 -14.82 -3.83
C LEU A 40 11.74 -14.04 -4.56
N SER A 41 11.86 -13.95 -5.89
CA SER A 41 10.79 -13.44 -6.75
C SER A 41 10.08 -14.63 -7.41
N TYR A 42 8.80 -14.77 -7.11
CA TYR A 42 7.96 -15.86 -7.61
C TYR A 42 6.51 -15.40 -7.77
N PHE A 43 5.73 -16.19 -8.46
CA PHE A 43 4.28 -16.07 -8.51
C PHE A 43 3.66 -17.43 -8.84
N ASP A 44 2.46 -17.64 -8.35
CA ASP A 44 1.56 -18.71 -8.76
C ASP A 44 0.51 -18.16 -9.73
N ARG A 45 0.17 -18.92 -10.76
CA ARG A 45 -0.92 -18.61 -11.71
C ARG A 45 -2.03 -19.60 -11.56
N GLN A 46 -3.20 -19.10 -11.32
CA GLN A 46 -4.42 -19.87 -11.38
C GLN A 46 -4.85 -20.04 -12.85
N ASP A 47 -5.26 -21.24 -13.23
CA ASP A 47 -5.79 -21.50 -14.57
C ASP A 47 -6.92 -20.53 -14.91
N GLN A 48 -6.92 -20.02 -16.15
CA GLN A 48 -7.89 -19.05 -16.67
C GLN A 48 -7.86 -17.66 -15.97
N SER A 49 -6.85 -17.36 -15.16
CA SER A 49 -6.68 -16.06 -14.52
C SER A 49 -5.33 -15.44 -14.87
N TYR A 50 -5.34 -14.12 -15.17
CA TYR A 50 -4.10 -13.33 -15.32
C TYR A 50 -3.51 -12.90 -13.96
N SER A 51 -4.20 -13.17 -12.85
CA SER A 51 -3.77 -12.77 -11.51
C SER A 51 -2.54 -13.56 -11.08
N LYS A 52 -1.58 -12.87 -10.49
CA LYS A 52 -0.39 -13.46 -9.87
C LYS A 52 -0.66 -13.61 -8.38
N ASN A 53 -0.76 -14.84 -7.92
CA ASN A 53 -1.00 -15.17 -6.53
C ASN A 53 0.33 -15.40 -5.77
N GLY A 54 0.26 -15.39 -4.44
CA GLY A 54 1.31 -15.90 -3.58
C GLY A 54 1.28 -17.43 -3.55
N VAL A 55 2.33 -18.03 -3.01
CA VAL A 55 2.39 -19.49 -2.77
C VAL A 55 1.85 -19.81 -1.38
N TYR A 56 1.45 -21.07 -1.18
CA TYR A 56 0.91 -21.55 0.09
C TYR A 56 1.98 -21.74 1.15
N SER A 57 3.08 -22.42 0.80
CA SER A 57 4.20 -22.58 1.72
C SER A 57 5.56 -22.39 1.04
N LEU A 58 6.55 -22.03 1.85
CA LEU A 58 7.91 -21.83 1.43
C LEU A 58 8.84 -22.19 2.59
N ASP A 59 9.74 -23.17 2.36
CA ASP A 59 10.71 -23.63 3.32
C ASP A 59 12.12 -23.36 2.78
N PHE A 60 12.96 -22.74 3.59
CA PHE A 60 14.40 -22.58 3.32
C PHE A 60 15.20 -23.32 4.36
N ASN A 61 16.08 -24.21 3.91
CA ASN A 61 17.01 -24.95 4.74
C ASN A 61 18.45 -24.64 4.34
N LEU A 62 19.33 -24.50 5.31
CA LEU A 62 20.77 -24.35 5.13
C LEU A 62 21.45 -25.59 5.75
N ASN A 63 22.29 -26.32 4.99
CA ASN A 63 22.95 -27.55 5.40
C ASN A 63 21.94 -28.54 6.05
N ASN A 64 20.77 -28.72 5.44
CA ASN A 64 19.63 -29.50 5.90
C ASN A 64 18.97 -29.03 7.23
N ASN A 65 19.39 -27.90 7.77
CA ASN A 65 18.77 -27.31 8.96
C ASN A 65 17.69 -26.29 8.56
N PRO A 66 16.47 -26.38 9.12
CA PRO A 66 15.43 -25.39 8.90
C PRO A 66 15.89 -23.99 9.31
N THR A 67 15.86 -23.05 8.36
CA THR A 67 16.31 -21.68 8.56
C THR A 67 15.15 -20.69 8.51
N PHE A 68 14.18 -20.95 7.64
CA PHE A 68 12.98 -20.13 7.51
C PHE A 68 11.82 -20.98 6.98
N ASN A 69 10.67 -20.97 7.68
CA ASN A 69 9.45 -21.65 7.25
C ASN A 69 8.29 -20.68 7.23
N TYR A 70 7.62 -20.62 6.10
CA TYR A 70 6.43 -19.82 5.82
C TYR A 70 5.29 -20.73 5.40
N LYS A 71 4.10 -20.59 6.03
CA LYS A 71 2.90 -21.33 5.65
C LYS A 71 1.67 -20.43 5.83
N MET A 72 0.97 -20.14 4.75
CA MET A 72 -0.18 -19.23 4.74
C MET A 72 -1.50 -19.99 4.99
N ASP A 73 -1.68 -20.51 6.20
CA ASP A 73 -2.96 -21.09 6.64
C ASP A 73 -3.92 -19.97 7.08
N GLU A 74 -3.41 -18.99 7.78
CA GLU A 74 -4.19 -17.86 8.28
C GLU A 74 -3.37 -16.56 8.30
N LEU A 75 -4.04 -15.43 8.26
CA LEU A 75 -3.44 -14.11 8.34
C LEU A 75 -4.13 -13.29 9.43
N SER A 76 -3.42 -13.01 10.51
CA SER A 76 -3.93 -12.13 11.56
C SER A 76 -3.93 -10.66 11.11
N PHE A 77 -4.94 -9.89 11.56
CA PHE A 77 -4.94 -8.43 11.39
C PHE A 77 -3.71 -7.75 12.00
N ASN A 78 -3.13 -8.33 13.07
CA ASN A 78 -1.92 -7.83 13.70
C ASN A 78 -0.67 -7.97 12.80
N ASP A 79 -0.63 -8.96 11.93
CA ASP A 79 0.47 -9.19 10.99
C ASP A 79 0.52 -8.13 9.88
N LYS A 80 -0.64 -7.53 9.55
CA LYS A 80 -0.80 -6.60 8.43
C LYS A 80 0.22 -5.46 8.42
N ARG A 81 0.51 -4.86 9.58
CA ARG A 81 1.45 -3.74 9.69
C ARG A 81 2.90 -4.14 9.34
N HIS A 82 3.26 -5.43 9.53
CA HIS A 82 4.59 -5.95 9.30
C HIS A 82 4.78 -6.55 7.89
N LEU A 83 3.71 -6.75 7.10
CA LEU A 83 3.80 -7.37 5.78
C LEU A 83 4.78 -6.65 4.84
N LYS A 84 4.86 -5.32 4.93
CA LYS A 84 5.82 -4.53 4.14
C LYS A 84 7.30 -4.86 4.47
N LEU A 85 7.59 -5.47 5.63
CA LEU A 85 8.95 -5.91 5.98
C LEU A 85 9.36 -7.21 5.30
N LEU A 86 8.39 -8.06 4.93
CA LEU A 86 8.64 -9.33 4.24
C LEU A 86 8.94 -9.18 2.76
N ILE A 87 8.77 -7.98 2.20
CA ILE A 87 9.11 -7.71 0.80
C ILE A 87 10.25 -6.71 0.71
N ASP A 88 10.97 -6.74 -0.41
CA ASP A 88 11.87 -5.66 -0.77
C ASP A 88 11.04 -4.46 -1.27
N LEU A 89 10.78 -3.51 -0.36
CA LEU A 89 9.91 -2.38 -0.64
C LEU A 89 10.49 -1.45 -1.71
N GLU A 90 11.81 -1.32 -1.78
CA GLU A 90 12.51 -0.56 -2.81
C GLU A 90 12.26 -1.15 -4.20
N LYS A 91 12.55 -2.44 -4.38
CA LYS A 91 12.31 -3.15 -5.65
C LYS A 91 10.83 -3.16 -6.03
N TRP A 92 9.94 -3.29 -5.06
CA TRP A 92 8.50 -3.23 -5.30
C TRP A 92 8.04 -1.85 -5.78
N ASN A 93 8.45 -0.79 -5.09
CA ASN A 93 7.96 0.55 -5.40
C ASN A 93 8.60 1.16 -6.64
N LEU A 94 9.90 0.96 -6.84
CA LEU A 94 10.63 1.54 -7.97
C LEU A 94 10.53 0.68 -9.24
N GLU A 95 10.66 -0.65 -9.12
CA GLU A 95 10.79 -1.55 -10.27
C GLU A 95 9.57 -2.44 -10.51
N LYS A 96 8.55 -2.39 -9.62
CA LYS A 96 7.38 -3.31 -9.63
C LYS A 96 7.78 -4.80 -9.54
N ASN A 97 8.97 -5.06 -9.03
CA ASN A 97 9.49 -6.40 -8.79
C ASN A 97 9.24 -6.81 -7.34
N LYS A 98 8.33 -7.77 -7.13
CA LYS A 98 8.04 -8.31 -5.81
C LYS A 98 9.08 -9.35 -5.43
N ILE A 99 9.95 -9.00 -4.51
CA ILE A 99 10.91 -9.93 -3.90
C ILE A 99 10.45 -10.19 -2.47
N GLN A 100 10.06 -11.41 -2.17
CA GLN A 100 9.77 -11.85 -0.82
C GLN A 100 11.06 -12.24 -0.11
N LYS A 101 11.27 -11.71 1.09
CA LYS A 101 12.39 -12.05 1.95
C LYS A 101 12.10 -13.37 2.67
N LEU A 102 13.09 -14.24 2.72
CA LEU A 102 13.09 -15.48 3.53
C LEU A 102 13.80 -15.24 4.87
N PHE A 103 13.58 -14.05 5.41
CA PHE A 103 14.05 -13.61 6.70
C PHE A 103 13.15 -12.50 7.24
N THR A 104 13.10 -12.34 8.54
CA THR A 104 12.24 -11.38 9.22
C THR A 104 13.07 -10.31 9.94
N HIS A 105 12.41 -9.23 10.31
CA HIS A 105 13.00 -8.21 11.16
C HIS A 105 12.80 -8.57 12.65
N PRO A 106 13.75 -8.37 13.56
CA PRO A 106 13.61 -8.71 14.99
C PRO A 106 12.39 -8.07 15.68
N LYS A 107 11.96 -6.89 15.22
CA LYS A 107 10.78 -6.17 15.74
C LYS A 107 9.45 -6.62 15.09
N SER A 108 9.46 -7.65 14.23
CA SER A 108 8.25 -8.17 13.57
C SER A 108 7.90 -9.56 14.07
N LYS A 109 6.60 -9.85 14.14
CA LYS A 109 6.06 -11.19 14.43
C LYS A 109 4.99 -11.50 13.39
N TYR A 110 4.90 -12.78 13.02
CA TYR A 110 3.93 -13.28 12.03
C TYR A 110 3.37 -14.61 12.50
N SER A 111 2.04 -14.79 12.42
CA SER A 111 1.37 -16.04 12.77
C SER A 111 1.74 -17.19 11.83
N PHE A 112 2.03 -16.87 10.58
CA PHE A 112 2.30 -17.81 9.49
C PHE A 112 3.79 -18.11 9.24
N ILE A 113 4.72 -17.59 10.08
CA ILE A 113 6.14 -17.89 10.01
C ILE A 113 6.52 -18.66 11.29
N SER A 114 6.90 -19.91 11.10
CA SER A 114 7.49 -20.77 12.13
C SER A 114 8.96 -21.01 11.81
N ASN A 115 9.80 -21.29 12.79
CA ASN A 115 11.24 -21.55 12.64
C ASN A 115 11.96 -20.48 11.79
N SER A 116 12.34 -19.42 12.42
CA SER A 116 13.28 -18.46 11.86
C SER A 116 14.48 -18.34 12.80
N ASN A 117 15.34 -19.36 12.82
CA ASN A 117 16.59 -19.29 13.53
C ASN A 117 17.36 -18.05 13.10
N SER A 118 17.80 -17.23 14.01
CA SER A 118 18.43 -15.93 13.71
C SER A 118 17.60 -15.07 12.74
N TYR A 119 16.26 -15.13 12.84
CA TYR A 119 15.33 -14.43 11.97
C TYR A 119 15.45 -14.81 10.46
N GLY A 120 16.00 -15.98 10.12
CA GLY A 120 16.27 -16.40 8.74
C GLY A 120 17.51 -15.79 8.12
N VAL A 121 18.31 -15.06 8.89
CA VAL A 121 19.65 -14.57 8.51
C VAL A 121 20.68 -15.59 8.95
N PHE A 122 21.65 -15.89 8.08
CA PHE A 122 22.72 -16.85 8.35
C PHE A 122 24.09 -16.28 7.92
N THR A 123 25.16 -16.85 8.42
CA THR A 123 26.53 -16.40 8.14
C THR A 123 27.30 -17.51 7.42
N ILE A 124 28.03 -17.14 6.37
CA ILE A 124 29.01 -18.00 5.69
C ILE A 124 30.38 -17.48 6.12
N LEU A 125 31.23 -18.39 6.63
CA LEU A 125 32.60 -18.07 7.04
C LEU A 125 33.57 -18.13 5.86
N ASP A 126 34.75 -17.55 6.02
CA ASP A 126 35.81 -17.64 5.02
C ASP A 126 36.17 -19.11 4.73
N ASN A 127 36.31 -19.44 3.45
CA ASN A 127 36.59 -20.81 2.96
C ASN A 127 35.53 -21.87 3.35
N GLU A 128 34.37 -21.46 3.86
CA GLU A 128 33.26 -22.37 4.13
C GLU A 128 32.48 -22.67 2.83
N SER A 129 32.15 -23.96 2.63
CA SER A 129 31.18 -24.37 1.60
C SER A 129 29.91 -24.85 2.26
N SER A 130 28.79 -24.23 1.91
CA SER A 130 27.47 -24.57 2.45
C SER A 130 26.46 -24.81 1.34
N THR A 131 25.48 -25.65 1.59
CA THR A 131 24.39 -25.92 0.67
C THR A 131 23.06 -25.39 1.24
N GLY A 132 22.17 -24.96 0.32
CA GLY A 132 20.83 -24.53 0.69
C GLY A 132 19.77 -25.16 -0.20
N SER A 133 18.58 -25.28 0.32
CA SER A 133 17.43 -25.70 -0.47
C SER A 133 16.21 -24.83 -0.16
N ILE A 134 15.48 -24.43 -1.20
CA ILE A 134 14.20 -23.75 -1.06
C ILE A 134 13.14 -24.66 -1.68
N LYS A 135 12.11 -24.98 -0.88
CA LYS A 135 10.95 -25.73 -1.31
C LYS A 135 9.74 -24.79 -1.35
N ILE A 136 9.04 -24.74 -2.46
CA ILE A 136 7.88 -23.88 -2.68
C ILE A 136 6.70 -24.78 -3.00
N ILE A 137 5.54 -24.56 -2.35
CA ILE A 137 4.33 -25.35 -2.58
C ILE A 137 3.17 -24.38 -2.78
N ASP A 138 2.36 -24.61 -3.82
CA ASP A 138 1.09 -23.90 -4.02
C ASP A 138 -0.04 -24.51 -3.18
N PHE A 139 -1.23 -23.93 -3.23
CA PHE A 139 -2.38 -24.42 -2.47
C PHE A 139 -2.89 -25.81 -2.97
N LYS A 140 -2.56 -26.18 -4.19
CA LYS A 140 -2.90 -27.49 -4.79
C LYS A 140 -1.87 -28.59 -4.48
N GLY A 141 -0.75 -28.24 -3.85
CA GLY A 141 0.33 -29.17 -3.53
C GLY A 141 1.38 -29.30 -4.64
N ASN A 142 1.31 -28.51 -5.72
CA ASN A 142 2.38 -28.50 -6.71
C ASN A 142 3.65 -27.93 -6.11
N ARG A 143 4.78 -28.59 -6.39
CA ARG A 143 6.06 -28.31 -5.75
C ARG A 143 7.10 -27.81 -6.74
N THR A 144 7.89 -26.84 -6.29
CA THR A 144 9.11 -26.36 -6.96
C THR A 144 10.24 -26.35 -5.96
N ASP A 145 11.40 -26.92 -6.35
CA ASP A 145 12.61 -26.96 -5.52
C ASP A 145 13.72 -26.13 -6.17
N ILE A 146 14.46 -25.39 -5.34
CA ILE A 146 15.64 -24.62 -5.76
C ILE A 146 16.81 -25.05 -4.89
N LYS A 147 17.90 -25.49 -5.55
CA LYS A 147 19.18 -25.87 -4.92
C LYS A 147 20.12 -24.68 -4.92
N LEU A 148 20.74 -24.39 -3.79
CA LEU A 148 21.67 -23.29 -3.58
C LEU A 148 23.04 -23.82 -3.15
N LYS A 149 24.10 -23.13 -3.57
CA LYS A 149 25.47 -23.38 -3.11
C LYS A 149 26.08 -22.05 -2.67
N PHE A 150 26.71 -22.05 -1.50
CA PHE A 150 27.42 -20.91 -0.95
C PHE A 150 28.88 -21.25 -0.79
N GLU A 151 29.76 -20.30 -1.12
CA GLU A 151 31.19 -20.41 -0.91
C GLU A 151 31.72 -19.12 -0.29
N GLY A 152 32.36 -19.26 0.87
CA GLY A 152 33.06 -18.19 1.54
C GLY A 152 34.31 -17.79 0.76
N ILE A 153 34.41 -16.48 0.50
CA ILE A 153 35.56 -15.88 -0.18
C ILE A 153 36.25 -14.91 0.78
N ILE A 154 37.60 -14.84 0.72
CA ILE A 154 38.34 -13.83 1.47
C ILE A 154 37.94 -12.45 0.97
N LYS A 155 37.51 -11.57 1.87
CA LYS A 155 36.94 -10.28 1.54
C LYS A 155 37.82 -9.13 1.96
N ASP A 156 38.04 -8.19 1.05
CA ASP A 156 38.58 -6.88 1.40
C ASP A 156 37.52 -6.08 2.19
N SER A 157 37.94 -5.40 3.24
CA SER A 157 37.09 -4.69 4.18
C SER A 157 36.22 -3.62 3.49
N LEU A 158 34.89 -3.70 3.68
CA LEU A 158 33.96 -2.68 3.20
C LEU A 158 34.13 -1.37 4.01
N LYS A 159 34.22 -0.26 3.29
CA LYS A 159 34.25 1.09 3.89
C LYS A 159 32.89 1.46 4.47
N ASN A 160 32.85 1.85 5.73
CA ASN A 160 31.67 2.46 6.36
C ASN A 160 31.49 3.89 5.87
N ILE A 161 30.35 4.17 5.24
CA ILE A 161 29.95 5.54 4.89
C ILE A 161 28.97 6.01 5.96
N SER A 162 29.39 6.89 6.85
CA SER A 162 28.49 7.58 7.78
C SER A 162 27.90 8.82 7.09
N ASN A 163 26.58 8.88 6.93
CA ASN A 163 25.89 10.05 6.39
C ASN A 163 25.29 10.91 7.50
N LYS A 164 25.44 12.24 7.40
CA LYS A 164 25.01 13.24 8.39
C LYS A 164 23.47 13.31 8.61
N ASN A 165 22.65 12.79 7.71
CA ASN A 165 21.18 12.92 7.74
C ASN A 165 20.48 11.62 8.12
N THR A 166 21.02 10.88 9.10
CA THR A 166 20.45 9.62 9.54
C THR A 166 19.36 9.84 10.59
N ILE A 167 18.13 9.41 10.29
CA ILE A 167 17.04 9.29 11.27
C ILE A 167 17.21 7.96 12.01
N ASN A 168 17.48 8.03 13.31
CA ASN A 168 17.60 6.84 14.16
C ASN A 168 16.24 6.55 14.81
N PRO A 169 15.71 5.31 14.72
CA PRO A 169 14.42 4.94 15.32
C PRO A 169 14.32 5.17 16.83
N ASP A 170 15.43 5.21 17.54
CA ASP A 170 15.44 5.33 19.00
C ASP A 170 15.11 6.73 19.51
N TYR A 171 15.04 7.73 18.62
CA TYR A 171 14.75 9.10 18.95
C TYR A 171 13.47 9.62 18.28
N GLU A 172 12.90 10.67 18.84
CA GLU A 172 11.87 11.50 18.23
C GLU A 172 12.53 12.63 17.44
N TYR A 173 11.95 13.00 16.30
CA TYR A 173 12.43 14.10 15.46
C TYR A 173 11.28 15.04 15.16
N ASN A 174 11.55 16.33 15.37
CA ASN A 174 10.74 17.43 14.89
C ASN A 174 11.59 18.24 13.92
N ILE A 175 11.22 18.23 12.64
CA ILE A 175 12.02 18.85 11.56
C ILE A 175 11.20 20.01 11.03
N ASP A 176 11.72 21.22 11.23
CA ASP A 176 11.10 22.47 10.79
C ASP A 176 11.74 22.97 9.51
N LEU A 177 10.91 23.35 8.53
CA LEU A 177 11.28 23.69 7.15
C LEU A 177 10.37 24.82 6.67
N ASP A 178 10.71 26.08 6.98
CA ASP A 178 10.03 27.29 6.46
C ASP A 178 8.50 27.15 6.28
N GLY A 179 7.78 27.01 7.40
CA GLY A 179 6.32 26.87 7.41
C GLY A 179 5.78 25.45 7.23
N ILE A 180 6.66 24.46 7.07
CA ILE A 180 6.28 23.04 7.07
C ILE A 180 7.06 22.33 8.19
N SER A 181 6.39 21.53 9.00
CA SER A 181 7.08 20.69 9.99
C SER A 181 6.71 19.23 9.86
N VAL A 182 7.65 18.35 10.18
CA VAL A 182 7.48 16.89 10.14
C VAL A 182 7.85 16.31 11.49
N LYS A 183 6.92 15.57 12.08
CA LYS A 183 7.11 14.93 13.38
C LYS A 183 7.18 13.42 13.26
N PHE A 184 8.37 12.85 13.48
CA PHE A 184 8.58 11.40 13.62
C PHE A 184 8.67 11.04 15.11
N LEU A 185 7.80 10.17 15.56
CA LEU A 185 7.85 9.64 16.93
C LEU A 185 8.96 8.59 17.06
N LYS A 186 9.41 8.33 18.28
CA LYS A 186 10.28 7.19 18.58
C LYS A 186 9.71 5.90 17.98
N ASN A 187 10.55 5.11 17.33
CA ASN A 187 10.20 3.91 16.59
C ASN A 187 9.25 4.14 15.40
N SER A 188 9.29 5.30 14.75
CA SER A 188 8.57 5.50 13.47
C SER A 188 9.13 4.62 12.36
N PHE A 189 10.43 4.36 12.38
CA PHE A 189 11.11 3.45 11.45
C PHE A 189 11.58 2.18 12.17
N TYR A 190 11.81 1.12 11.41
CA TYR A 190 12.36 -0.14 11.93
C TYR A 190 13.88 -0.09 12.07
N ASN A 191 14.56 0.58 11.12
CA ASN A 191 16.00 0.73 11.04
C ASN A 191 16.39 2.20 10.94
N PRO A 192 17.63 2.57 11.26
CA PRO A 192 18.17 3.87 10.90
C PRO A 192 18.11 4.06 9.38
N ILE A 193 17.65 5.23 8.94
CA ILE A 193 17.50 5.56 7.52
C ILE A 193 18.10 6.93 7.21
N ASN A 194 18.57 7.10 5.99
CA ASN A 194 18.97 8.41 5.49
C ASN A 194 17.80 9.02 4.72
N LEU A 195 17.25 10.13 5.20
CA LEU A 195 16.16 10.84 4.53
C LEU A 195 16.70 12.03 3.75
N ASN A 196 16.31 12.11 2.48
CA ASN A 196 16.48 13.31 1.68
C ASN A 196 15.23 14.17 1.82
N ILE A 197 15.30 15.15 2.72
CA ILE A 197 14.19 16.06 3.02
C ILE A 197 14.42 17.37 2.27
N LYS A 198 13.40 17.82 1.52
CA LYS A 198 13.40 19.10 0.81
C LYS A 198 12.03 19.73 0.95
N SER A 199 11.98 21.05 1.13
CA SER A 199 10.75 21.83 1.07
C SER A 199 10.89 22.96 0.06
N ASN A 200 9.78 23.37 -0.48
CA ASN A 200 9.65 24.54 -1.32
C ASN A 200 8.23 25.08 -1.14
N ASN A 201 8.08 26.19 -0.43
CA ASN A 201 6.79 26.84 -0.11
C ASN A 201 5.72 25.82 0.34
N ASP A 202 4.83 25.44 -0.58
CA ASP A 202 3.67 24.59 -0.32
C ASP A 202 3.93 23.10 -0.59
N THR A 203 5.19 22.70 -0.75
CA THR A 203 5.56 21.32 -1.12
C THR A 203 6.66 20.79 -0.22
N LEU A 204 6.45 19.57 0.27
CA LEU A 204 7.39 18.78 1.06
C LEU A 204 7.77 17.51 0.29
N TYR A 205 9.06 17.23 0.19
CA TYR A 205 9.58 15.96 -0.31
C TYR A 205 10.36 15.24 0.79
N LEU A 206 9.95 14.01 1.11
CA LEU A 206 10.52 13.16 2.17
C LEU A 206 11.27 11.93 1.60
N GLY A 207 11.84 12.04 0.42
CA GLY A 207 12.48 10.92 -0.26
C GLY A 207 11.46 9.92 -0.85
N GLU A 208 11.99 8.84 -1.41
CA GLU A 208 11.17 7.78 -2.01
C GLU A 208 10.56 6.88 -0.93
N ASN A 209 9.38 6.31 -1.22
CA ASN A 209 8.70 5.39 -0.30
C ASN A 209 9.32 3.98 -0.35
N ILE A 210 10.61 3.87 0.02
CA ILE A 210 11.40 2.64 0.02
C ILE A 210 11.66 2.08 1.41
N HIS A 211 11.35 2.84 2.45
CA HIS A 211 11.52 2.45 3.84
C HIS A 211 10.17 2.12 4.48
N PRO A 212 9.97 0.89 5.00
CA PRO A 212 8.75 0.56 5.72
C PRO A 212 8.69 1.33 7.04
N LEU A 213 7.51 1.92 7.32
CA LEU A 213 7.22 2.63 8.55
C LEU A 213 6.55 1.71 9.57
N ASN A 214 6.95 1.81 10.82
CA ASN A 214 6.33 1.13 11.95
C ASN A 214 5.18 1.95 12.56
N LYS A 215 5.30 3.29 12.53
CA LYS A 215 4.25 4.21 12.99
C LYS A 215 4.00 5.26 11.91
N SER A 216 2.77 5.76 11.87
CA SER A 216 2.45 6.97 11.13
C SER A 216 3.14 8.17 11.75
N PHE A 217 3.41 9.18 10.95
CA PHE A 217 4.00 10.44 11.35
C PHE A 217 3.09 11.62 10.94
N GLU A 218 3.35 12.78 11.48
CA GLU A 218 2.57 13.99 11.23
C GLU A 218 3.34 14.96 10.34
N ILE A 219 2.62 15.57 9.41
CA ILE A 219 3.09 16.67 8.59
C ILE A 219 2.17 17.85 8.88
N ASN A 220 2.76 18.99 9.20
CA ASN A 220 2.06 20.23 9.47
C ASN A 220 2.47 21.27 8.44
N PHE A 221 1.48 22.01 7.91
CA PHE A 221 1.67 23.17 7.06
C PHE A 221 1.13 24.40 7.78
N LEU A 222 1.93 25.43 7.88
CA LEU A 222 1.51 26.76 8.36
C LEU A 222 0.95 27.54 7.17
N ILE A 223 -0.35 27.76 7.18
CA ILE A 223 -1.04 28.47 6.08
C ILE A 223 -0.98 29.97 6.33
N THR A 224 -0.27 30.67 5.49
CA THR A 224 -0.15 32.14 5.53
C THR A 224 -1.08 32.83 4.54
N ASN A 225 -1.61 32.10 3.57
CA ASN A 225 -2.58 32.62 2.60
C ASN A 225 -3.97 32.67 3.25
N ASN A 226 -4.57 33.86 3.29
CA ASN A 226 -5.90 34.12 3.84
C ASN A 226 -7.01 34.12 2.77
N ASP A 227 -6.72 33.63 1.57
CA ASP A 227 -7.73 33.47 0.53
C ASP A 227 -8.85 32.50 0.98
N SER A 228 -10.08 32.97 0.86
CA SER A 228 -11.26 32.26 1.38
C SER A 228 -11.51 30.90 0.71
N VAL A 229 -11.09 30.71 -0.55
CA VAL A 229 -11.20 29.43 -1.28
C VAL A 229 -10.20 28.45 -0.71
N THR A 230 -8.95 28.85 -0.54
CA THR A 230 -7.91 28.01 0.06
C THR A 230 -8.29 27.59 1.46
N LEU A 231 -8.76 28.51 2.30
CA LEU A 231 -9.14 28.19 3.69
C LEU A 231 -10.28 27.16 3.76
N LYS A 232 -11.30 27.28 2.87
CA LYS A 232 -12.47 26.39 2.85
C LYS A 232 -12.19 25.09 2.11
N LYS A 233 -11.57 25.15 0.95
CA LYS A 233 -11.46 24.05 -0.02
C LYS A 233 -10.04 23.47 -0.18
N GLY A 234 -9.05 24.07 0.50
CA GLY A 234 -7.69 23.55 0.53
C GLY A 234 -7.55 22.33 1.42
N PHE A 235 -6.58 21.49 1.13
CA PHE A 235 -6.19 20.33 1.92
C PHE A 235 -4.73 19.95 1.62
N ILE A 236 -4.10 19.15 2.49
CA ILE A 236 -2.80 18.57 2.21
C ILE A 236 -3.00 17.30 1.41
N SER A 237 -2.35 17.20 0.26
CA SER A 237 -2.39 16.04 -0.62
C SER A 237 -1.07 15.29 -0.63
N LYS A 238 -1.11 13.99 -0.94
CA LYS A 238 0.07 13.24 -1.37
C LYS A 238 0.15 13.27 -2.89
N ILE A 239 1.29 13.66 -3.44
CA ILE A 239 1.47 13.71 -4.89
C ILE A 239 1.93 12.32 -5.37
N ASN A 240 1.18 11.73 -6.30
CA ASN A 240 1.53 10.44 -6.87
C ASN A 240 2.65 10.56 -7.93
N LYS A 241 3.14 9.43 -8.44
CA LYS A 241 4.21 9.38 -9.45
C LYS A 241 3.89 10.09 -10.78
N HIS A 242 2.61 10.37 -11.05
CA HIS A 242 2.17 11.09 -12.24
C HIS A 242 1.93 12.59 -11.97
N GLY A 243 2.34 13.09 -10.80
CA GLY A 243 2.14 14.48 -10.40
C GLY A 243 0.71 14.82 -9.95
N LYS A 244 -0.20 13.84 -9.86
CA LYS A 244 -1.59 14.07 -9.45
C LYS A 244 -1.71 14.07 -7.93
N PRO A 245 -2.48 15.01 -7.33
CA PRO A 245 -2.78 15.00 -5.91
C PRO A 245 -3.70 13.82 -5.55
N LEU A 246 -3.43 13.22 -4.40
CA LEU A 246 -4.28 12.25 -3.73
C LEU A 246 -4.78 12.90 -2.45
N PHE A 247 -6.07 12.94 -2.26
CA PHE A 247 -6.72 13.56 -1.11
C PHE A 247 -6.27 12.91 0.20
N LEU A 248 -5.93 13.76 1.19
CA LEU A 248 -5.68 13.36 2.56
C LEU A 248 -6.61 14.15 3.48
N LYS A 249 -7.30 13.45 4.37
CA LYS A 249 -8.15 14.10 5.37
C LYS A 249 -7.30 15.01 6.25
N THR A 250 -7.38 16.31 6.00
CA THR A 250 -6.61 17.36 6.65
C THR A 250 -7.34 17.87 7.87
N ARG A 251 -6.70 17.86 9.04
CA ARG A 251 -7.18 18.57 10.23
C ARG A 251 -6.71 20.02 10.14
N LYS A 252 -7.64 20.93 10.20
CA LYS A 252 -7.39 22.38 10.17
C LYS A 252 -7.66 22.97 11.56
N VAL A 253 -6.67 23.62 12.15
CA VAL A 253 -6.79 24.36 13.41
C VAL A 253 -6.14 25.71 13.16
N ASP A 254 -6.93 26.74 13.04
CA ASP A 254 -6.49 28.08 12.62
C ASP A 254 -5.62 28.00 11.33
N SER A 255 -4.42 28.55 11.37
CA SER A 255 -3.47 28.49 10.28
C SER A 255 -2.66 27.17 10.22
N LEU A 256 -2.78 26.28 11.21
CA LEU A 256 -2.03 25.02 11.24
C LEU A 256 -2.85 23.88 10.67
N TRP A 257 -2.42 23.37 9.51
CA TRP A 257 -3.04 22.22 8.85
C TRP A 257 -2.18 20.98 9.01
N THR A 258 -2.80 19.88 9.46
CA THR A 258 -2.10 18.65 9.84
C THR A 258 -2.67 17.45 9.10
N VAL A 259 -1.79 16.58 8.61
CA VAL A 259 -2.13 15.23 8.16
C VAL A 259 -1.28 14.19 8.87
N LYS A 260 -1.87 13.02 9.12
CA LYS A 260 -1.18 11.87 9.65
C LYS A 260 -1.03 10.83 8.54
N VAL A 261 0.22 10.46 8.22
CA VAL A 261 0.57 9.64 7.07
C VAL A 261 1.48 8.48 7.46
N SER A 262 1.50 7.42 6.66
CA SER A 262 2.27 6.19 6.89
C SER A 262 3.18 5.82 5.71
N GLU A 263 3.49 6.78 4.86
CA GLU A 263 4.35 6.57 3.69
C GLU A 263 5.21 7.80 3.47
N LEU A 264 6.44 7.60 3.01
CA LEU A 264 7.30 8.68 2.52
C LEU A 264 6.84 9.13 1.12
N GLY A 265 7.34 10.26 0.65
CA GLY A 265 7.02 10.77 -0.67
C GLY A 265 6.86 12.29 -0.71
N LYS A 266 6.15 12.76 -1.73
CA LYS A 266 5.89 14.19 -1.95
C LYS A 266 4.50 14.57 -1.44
N TYR A 267 4.42 15.65 -0.69
CA TYR A 267 3.20 16.22 -0.13
C TYR A 267 3.08 17.68 -0.52
N SER A 268 1.86 18.18 -0.77
CA SER A 268 1.66 19.57 -1.18
C SER A 268 0.27 20.05 -0.78
N LEU A 269 0.12 21.36 -0.67
CA LEU A 269 -1.21 21.97 -0.61
C LEU A 269 -1.94 21.77 -1.94
N SER A 270 -3.22 21.48 -1.87
CA SER A 270 -4.11 21.30 -3.02
C SER A 270 -5.47 21.87 -2.69
N ILE A 271 -6.27 22.17 -3.72
CA ILE A 271 -7.62 22.72 -3.60
C ILE A 271 -8.56 21.83 -4.38
N ASP A 272 -9.73 21.54 -3.82
CA ASP A 272 -10.82 20.85 -4.51
C ASP A 272 -12.10 21.67 -4.41
N THR A 273 -12.49 22.24 -5.54
CA THR A 273 -13.72 23.03 -5.69
C THR A 273 -14.73 22.38 -6.65
N ILE A 274 -14.38 21.20 -7.19
CA ILE A 274 -15.21 20.55 -8.22
C ILE A 274 -16.16 19.57 -7.53
N PRO A 275 -17.48 19.77 -7.66
CA PRO A 275 -18.43 18.86 -7.04
C PRO A 275 -18.55 17.53 -7.79
N PRO A 276 -19.03 16.47 -7.11
CA PRO A 276 -19.25 15.15 -7.70
C PRO A 276 -20.18 15.18 -8.92
N ILE A 277 -19.96 14.28 -9.85
CA ILE A 277 -20.83 14.12 -11.04
C ILE A 277 -21.89 13.06 -10.75
N ILE A 278 -23.15 13.35 -11.07
CA ILE A 278 -24.28 12.41 -10.97
C ILE A 278 -24.85 12.18 -12.37
N LYS A 279 -24.92 10.92 -12.83
CA LYS A 279 -25.48 10.55 -14.14
C LYS A 279 -26.37 9.31 -14.05
N PRO A 280 -27.61 9.32 -14.54
CA PRO A 280 -28.43 8.11 -14.64
C PRO A 280 -27.80 7.12 -15.63
N LEU A 281 -27.92 5.81 -15.33
CA LEU A 281 -27.37 4.73 -16.15
C LEU A 281 -28.42 3.93 -16.92
N ASN A 282 -29.59 3.67 -16.31
CA ASN A 282 -30.59 2.76 -16.85
C ASN A 282 -32.00 3.36 -16.96
N PHE A 283 -32.13 4.67 -16.81
CA PHE A 283 -33.40 5.39 -17.02
C PHE A 283 -33.12 6.79 -17.51
N LYS A 284 -34.14 7.41 -18.10
CA LYS A 284 -34.13 8.80 -18.55
C LYS A 284 -35.23 9.62 -17.85
N LYS A 285 -35.14 10.93 -17.95
CA LYS A 285 -36.17 11.84 -17.43
C LYS A 285 -37.49 11.57 -18.16
N ASN A 286 -38.59 11.54 -17.39
CA ASN A 286 -39.97 11.28 -17.87
C ASN A 286 -40.18 9.90 -18.52
N GLU A 287 -39.39 8.89 -18.13
CA GLU A 287 -39.50 7.54 -18.65
C GLU A 287 -40.31 6.63 -17.74
N TRP A 288 -41.00 5.62 -18.31
CA TRP A 288 -41.62 4.54 -17.59
C TRP A 288 -40.57 3.50 -17.21
N VAL A 289 -40.39 3.28 -15.92
CA VAL A 289 -39.39 2.32 -15.37
C VAL A 289 -40.05 1.09 -14.76
N SER A 290 -41.29 0.75 -15.18
CA SER A 290 -42.07 -0.33 -14.59
C SER A 290 -41.39 -1.71 -14.70
N SER A 291 -40.60 -1.97 -15.76
CA SER A 291 -39.84 -3.18 -15.97
C SER A 291 -38.53 -3.22 -15.18
N LEU A 292 -38.08 -2.12 -14.60
CA LEU A 292 -36.84 -2.06 -13.86
C LEU A 292 -37.05 -2.54 -12.42
N LYS A 293 -36.15 -3.42 -11.97
CA LYS A 293 -36.00 -3.81 -10.56
C LYS A 293 -35.19 -2.80 -9.76
N PHE A 294 -34.28 -2.09 -10.42
CA PHE A 294 -33.37 -1.14 -9.80
C PHE A 294 -33.28 0.15 -10.60
N LEU A 295 -33.16 1.30 -9.90
CA LEU A 295 -32.62 2.53 -10.49
C LEU A 295 -31.11 2.57 -10.23
N LYS A 296 -30.32 2.86 -11.27
CA LYS A 296 -28.87 2.95 -11.19
C LYS A 296 -28.39 4.30 -11.70
N LEU A 297 -27.53 4.94 -10.90
CA LEU A 297 -26.84 6.18 -11.29
C LEU A 297 -25.35 6.01 -11.08
N LYS A 298 -24.54 6.62 -11.92
CA LYS A 298 -23.12 6.79 -11.71
C LYS A 298 -22.91 8.03 -10.86
N VAL A 299 -22.10 7.87 -9.79
CA VAL A 299 -21.69 8.94 -8.91
C VAL A 299 -20.17 8.91 -8.82
N LYS A 300 -19.50 9.97 -9.27
CA LYS A 300 -18.04 10.00 -9.32
C LYS A 300 -17.52 11.36 -8.91
N ASP A 301 -16.50 11.33 -8.09
CA ASP A 301 -15.63 12.47 -7.81
C ASP A 301 -14.21 12.15 -8.29
N ASP A 302 -13.50 13.16 -8.82
CA ASP A 302 -12.20 12.94 -9.45
C ASP A 302 -11.02 13.16 -8.49
N LEU A 303 -11.26 13.78 -7.30
CA LEU A 303 -10.17 14.14 -6.41
C LEU A 303 -10.39 13.68 -4.96
N SER A 304 -11.36 14.23 -4.25
CA SER A 304 -11.53 13.94 -2.82
C SER A 304 -12.32 12.66 -2.54
N GLY A 305 -13.13 12.22 -3.50
CA GLY A 305 -13.98 11.04 -3.37
C GLY A 305 -15.33 11.34 -2.71
N ILE A 306 -16.27 10.40 -2.76
CA ILE A 306 -17.63 10.57 -2.25
C ILE A 306 -17.66 10.39 -0.74
N LYS A 307 -18.24 11.36 -0.03
CA LYS A 307 -18.50 11.34 1.42
C LYS A 307 -19.88 10.76 1.72
N SER A 308 -20.93 11.29 1.06
CA SER A 308 -22.31 10.86 1.32
C SER A 308 -23.16 10.91 0.06
N VAL A 309 -24.17 10.06 0.03
CA VAL A 309 -25.24 10.02 -0.95
C VAL A 309 -26.56 10.02 -0.21
N GLU A 310 -27.40 10.99 -0.51
CA GLU A 310 -28.77 11.10 0.02
C GLU A 310 -29.77 11.03 -1.13
N GLY A 311 -30.72 10.11 -1.04
CA GLY A 311 -31.78 9.92 -2.03
C GLY A 311 -33.16 10.10 -1.46
N SER A 312 -34.07 10.68 -2.26
CA SER A 312 -35.50 10.72 -1.92
C SER A 312 -36.36 10.50 -3.14
N ILE A 313 -37.52 9.87 -2.93
CA ILE A 313 -38.58 9.74 -3.93
C ILE A 313 -39.84 10.37 -3.34
N ASN A 314 -40.43 11.35 -4.05
CA ASN A 314 -41.57 12.12 -3.59
C ASN A 314 -41.39 12.77 -2.21
N GLY A 315 -40.15 13.16 -1.89
CA GLY A 315 -39.77 13.74 -0.60
C GLY A 315 -39.49 12.72 0.52
N SER A 316 -39.84 11.46 0.34
CA SER A 316 -39.51 10.39 1.30
C SER A 316 -38.11 9.89 1.05
N TRP A 317 -37.31 9.79 2.12
CA TRP A 317 -35.97 9.24 2.03
C TRP A 317 -36.00 7.78 1.58
N VAL A 318 -35.03 7.43 0.69
CA VAL A 318 -34.83 6.06 0.20
C VAL A 318 -33.36 5.70 0.23
N LEU A 319 -33.06 4.44 0.50
CA LEU A 319 -31.69 3.96 0.52
C LEU A 319 -31.14 3.78 -0.90
N PHE A 320 -30.05 4.48 -1.19
CA PHE A 320 -29.20 4.18 -2.33
C PHE A 320 -27.95 3.47 -1.87
N GLU A 321 -27.80 2.21 -2.22
CA GLU A 321 -26.58 1.46 -1.97
C GLU A 321 -25.43 1.97 -2.85
N HIS A 322 -24.33 2.40 -2.25
CA HIS A 322 -23.17 2.89 -2.98
C HIS A 322 -22.11 1.80 -3.12
N GLU A 323 -21.71 1.51 -4.36
CA GLU A 323 -20.59 0.65 -4.73
C GLU A 323 -19.40 1.49 -5.22
N PRO A 324 -18.45 1.88 -4.35
CA PRO A 324 -17.37 2.81 -4.71
C PRO A 324 -16.47 2.29 -5.83
N LYS A 325 -16.26 0.97 -5.92
CA LYS A 325 -15.39 0.35 -6.93
C LYS A 325 -15.85 0.64 -8.36
N ASN A 326 -17.15 0.64 -8.59
CA ASN A 326 -17.77 0.88 -9.90
C ASN A 326 -18.32 2.31 -10.01
N SER A 327 -18.28 3.10 -8.92
CA SER A 327 -18.86 4.44 -8.83
C SER A 327 -20.36 4.43 -9.14
N ILE A 328 -21.09 3.42 -8.66
CA ILE A 328 -22.52 3.23 -8.91
C ILE A 328 -23.28 3.33 -7.59
N ILE A 329 -24.43 4.03 -7.65
CA ILE A 329 -25.46 3.98 -6.61
C ILE A 329 -26.69 3.26 -7.16
N THR A 330 -27.33 2.45 -6.33
CA THR A 330 -28.45 1.59 -6.73
C THR A 330 -29.58 1.72 -5.73
N TYR A 331 -30.80 2.02 -6.22
CA TYR A 331 -32.03 1.93 -5.45
C TYR A 331 -32.82 0.70 -5.89
N ASN A 332 -33.31 -0.09 -4.93
CA ASN A 332 -34.13 -1.27 -5.18
C ASN A 332 -35.61 -0.94 -4.98
N PHE A 333 -36.42 -1.14 -6.00
CA PHE A 333 -37.86 -0.86 -5.95
C PHE A 333 -38.64 -1.77 -4.99
N SER A 334 -38.05 -2.87 -4.52
CA SER A 334 -38.65 -3.73 -3.51
C SER A 334 -38.56 -3.17 -2.07
N ASP A 335 -37.74 -2.13 -1.84
CA ASP A 335 -37.52 -1.60 -0.49
C ASP A 335 -38.69 -0.76 0.03
N LEU A 336 -39.38 -0.07 -0.87
CA LEU A 336 -40.54 0.77 -0.55
C LEU A 336 -41.58 0.71 -1.69
N TYR A 337 -42.85 0.60 -1.32
CA TYR A 337 -43.97 0.69 -2.24
C TYR A 337 -44.36 2.15 -2.45
N PHE A 338 -44.53 2.55 -3.71
CA PHE A 338 -45.09 3.84 -4.10
C PHE A 338 -46.33 3.62 -4.96
N PRO A 339 -47.34 4.54 -4.92
CA PRO A 339 -48.50 4.45 -5.79
C PRO A 339 -48.09 4.41 -7.27
N ASN A 340 -48.93 3.81 -8.13
CA ASN A 340 -48.69 3.88 -9.57
C ASN A 340 -48.72 5.32 -10.08
N GLY A 341 -47.84 5.68 -10.98
CA GLY A 341 -47.83 6.98 -11.63
C GLY A 341 -46.47 7.71 -11.59
N LYS A 342 -46.58 9.03 -11.48
CA LYS A 342 -45.43 9.96 -11.55
C LYS A 342 -44.68 10.00 -10.20
N HIS A 343 -43.36 9.94 -10.28
CA HIS A 343 -42.50 10.06 -9.12
C HIS A 343 -41.38 11.09 -9.38
N ILE A 344 -41.00 11.80 -8.31
CA ILE A 344 -39.90 12.76 -8.32
C ILE A 344 -38.74 12.17 -7.54
N LEU A 345 -37.64 11.90 -8.24
CA LEU A 345 -36.36 11.46 -7.65
C LEU A 345 -35.52 12.68 -7.39
N LYS A 346 -34.95 12.77 -6.17
CA LYS A 346 -33.89 13.73 -5.82
C LYS A 346 -32.70 12.97 -5.23
N ILE A 347 -31.51 13.29 -5.73
CA ILE A 347 -30.25 12.78 -5.22
C ILE A 347 -29.36 13.95 -4.88
N LYS A 348 -28.81 13.95 -3.67
CA LYS A 348 -27.78 14.87 -3.22
C LYS A 348 -26.51 14.08 -2.94
N VAL A 349 -25.37 14.54 -3.43
CA VAL A 349 -24.07 13.91 -3.23
C VAL A 349 -23.08 14.94 -2.73
N GLU A 350 -22.38 14.63 -1.68
CA GLU A 350 -21.29 15.42 -1.10
C GLU A 350 -19.97 14.67 -1.22
N ASP A 351 -18.89 15.34 -1.60
CA ASP A 351 -17.53 14.81 -1.57
C ASP A 351 -16.87 14.99 -0.18
N LEU A 352 -15.67 14.42 0.00
CA LEU A 352 -14.95 14.51 1.27
C LEU A 352 -14.40 15.93 1.57
N ASN A 353 -14.40 16.82 0.57
CA ASN A 353 -13.99 18.23 0.73
C ASN A 353 -15.18 19.20 0.83
N GLY A 354 -16.40 18.66 0.91
CA GLY A 354 -17.63 19.43 1.13
C GLY A 354 -18.13 20.15 -0.13
N ASN A 355 -17.85 19.65 -1.35
CA ASN A 355 -18.52 20.11 -2.56
C ASN A 355 -19.76 19.24 -2.80
N GLU A 356 -20.87 19.88 -3.22
CA GLU A 356 -22.17 19.22 -3.36
C GLU A 356 -22.70 19.29 -4.78
N SER A 357 -23.30 18.18 -5.21
CA SER A 357 -24.10 18.10 -6.42
C SER A 357 -25.50 17.61 -6.12
N GLN A 358 -26.45 18.08 -6.90
CA GLN A 358 -27.85 17.64 -6.84
C GLN A 358 -28.32 17.18 -8.21
N TYR A 359 -29.12 16.14 -8.23
CA TYR A 359 -29.78 15.62 -9.42
C TYR A 359 -31.26 15.42 -9.12
N GLU A 360 -32.11 15.98 -10.00
CA GLU A 360 -33.58 15.83 -9.94
C GLU A 360 -34.10 15.27 -11.24
N SER A 361 -34.96 14.26 -11.14
CA SER A 361 -35.58 13.65 -12.30
C SER A 361 -37.00 13.18 -11.99
N VAL A 362 -37.83 13.16 -13.02
CA VAL A 362 -39.16 12.54 -12.99
C VAL A 362 -39.07 11.17 -13.66
N PHE A 363 -39.72 10.18 -13.08
CA PHE A 363 -39.94 8.88 -13.71
C PHE A 363 -41.39 8.42 -13.46
N PHE A 364 -41.85 7.46 -14.24
CA PHE A 364 -43.17 6.84 -14.03
C PHE A 364 -43.01 5.35 -13.72
N LYS A 365 -43.81 4.85 -12.81
CA LYS A 365 -43.81 3.43 -12.43
C LYS A 365 -45.22 2.91 -12.27
N LYS A 366 -45.45 1.71 -12.77
CA LYS A 366 -46.63 0.88 -12.50
C LYS A 366 -46.11 -0.42 -11.86
N TYR A 367 -46.66 -0.76 -10.72
CA TYR A 367 -46.31 -1.97 -9.94
C TYR A 367 -47.18 -3.15 -10.33
#